data_c734072fb2392fda5aa2044d4f547fcc
#
_entry.id   c734072fb2392fda5aa2044d4f547fcc
#
_cell.length_a   1.000
_cell.length_b   1.000
_cell.length_c   1.000
_cell.angle_alpha   90.00
_cell.angle_beta   90.00
_cell.angle_gamma   90.00
#
_symmetry.space_group_name_H-M   'P 1'
#
loop_
_entity.id
_entity.type
_entity.pdbx_description
1 polymer ?
#
loop_
_entity_poly.entity_id
_entity_poly.type
_entity_poly.pdbx_seq_one_letter_code
_entity_poly.pdbx_strand_id
1 'polypeptide(L)'
;MDNIIFGSTNQDFCEEFGKMKLSYFLGLKINQLKNGTFVSQGKYIKDMLKKFGMNEAKAISTPMGTNDNLDSDASGNMMDKKLYRSMIGSLLYVTASRPDVMFSVSMYARF
;
A
#
# COMPACT_ATOMS: atom_id res chain seq x y z
N MET A 1 10.85 -7.54 -6.63
CA MET A 1 9.90 -8.59 -6.19
C MET A 1 9.55 -9.46 -7.38
N ASP A 2 9.71 -10.73 -7.22
CA ASP A 2 9.65 -11.66 -8.35
C ASP A 2 8.26 -12.21 -8.57
N ASN A 3 7.83 -12.19 -9.83
CA ASN A 3 6.64 -12.91 -10.25
C ASN A 3 6.97 -14.40 -10.31
N ILE A 4 6.14 -15.24 -9.71
CA ILE A 4 6.32 -16.69 -9.71
C ILE A 4 5.25 -17.32 -10.59
N ILE A 5 5.70 -18.00 -11.65
CA ILE A 5 4.86 -18.88 -12.47
C ILE A 5 5.28 -20.30 -12.16
N PHE A 6 4.33 -21.15 -11.84
CA PHE A 6 4.59 -22.55 -11.52
C PHE A 6 3.55 -23.46 -12.16
N GLY A 7 3.95 -24.70 -12.39
CA GLY A 7 3.06 -25.72 -12.90
C GLY A 7 3.56 -27.11 -12.52
N SER A 8 2.66 -28.06 -12.46
CA SER A 8 2.96 -29.47 -12.16
C SER A 8 1.96 -30.36 -12.87
N THR A 9 2.39 -31.57 -13.19
CA THR A 9 1.49 -32.66 -13.65
C THR A 9 0.61 -33.21 -12.53
N ASN A 10 0.95 -32.91 -11.27
CA ASN A 10 0.16 -33.26 -10.10
C ASN A 10 -0.59 -32.03 -9.58
N GLN A 11 -1.92 -32.07 -9.67
CA GLN A 11 -2.78 -30.96 -9.25
C GLN A 11 -2.65 -30.66 -7.75
N ASP A 12 -2.52 -31.68 -6.90
CA ASP A 12 -2.41 -31.48 -5.45
C ASP A 12 -1.15 -30.71 -5.08
N PHE A 13 -0.02 -30.96 -5.74
CA PHE A 13 1.20 -30.17 -5.54
C PHE A 13 1.08 -28.72 -6.01
N CYS A 14 0.40 -28.49 -7.13
CA CYS A 14 0.11 -27.12 -7.59
C CYS A 14 -0.74 -26.35 -6.60
N GLU A 15 -1.79 -26.96 -6.07
CA GLU A 15 -2.68 -26.33 -5.08
C GLU A 15 -1.96 -26.06 -3.77
N GLU A 16 -1.18 -27.02 -3.28
CA GLU A 16 -0.39 -26.86 -2.05
C GLU A 16 0.65 -25.76 -2.19
N PHE A 17 1.40 -25.73 -3.29
CA PHE A 17 2.37 -24.69 -3.58
C PHE A 17 1.71 -23.32 -3.69
N GLY A 18 0.57 -23.23 -4.37
CA GLY A 18 -0.22 -22.01 -4.47
C GLY A 18 -0.67 -21.48 -3.11
N LYS A 19 -1.18 -22.35 -2.23
CA LYS A 19 -1.55 -22.00 -0.87
C LYS A 19 -0.38 -21.49 -0.03
N MET A 20 0.79 -22.08 -0.18
CA MET A 20 2.01 -21.70 0.55
C MET A 20 2.61 -20.38 0.06
N LYS A 21 2.58 -20.11 -1.24
CA LYS A 21 3.31 -18.99 -1.87
C LYS A 21 2.44 -17.78 -2.18
N LEU A 22 1.14 -17.97 -2.42
CA LEU A 22 0.24 -16.90 -2.84
C LEU A 22 -0.48 -16.18 -1.70
N SER A 23 -0.24 -16.54 -0.42
CA SER A 23 -0.78 -15.77 0.69
C SER A 23 -0.24 -14.33 0.73
N TYR A 24 0.99 -14.13 0.24
CA TYR A 24 1.59 -12.82 0.06
C TYR A 24 2.20 -12.71 -1.34
N PHE A 25 1.68 -11.78 -2.14
CA PHE A 25 2.17 -11.50 -3.48
C PHE A 25 2.25 -9.99 -3.71
N LEU A 26 3.41 -9.47 -4.07
CA LEU A 26 3.65 -8.05 -4.29
C LEU A 26 3.22 -7.17 -3.09
N GLY A 27 3.47 -7.62 -1.86
CA GLY A 27 3.03 -6.91 -0.65
C GLY A 27 1.53 -7.03 -0.36
N LEU A 28 0.79 -7.79 -1.16
CA LEU A 28 -0.64 -8.03 -1.00
C LEU A 28 -0.87 -9.36 -0.28
N LYS A 29 -1.73 -9.36 0.72
CA LYS A 29 -2.28 -10.59 1.30
C LYS A 29 -3.54 -10.98 0.55
N ILE A 30 -3.56 -12.18 0.02
CA ILE A 30 -4.68 -12.71 -0.77
C ILE A 30 -5.30 -13.88 -0.02
N ASN A 31 -6.58 -13.76 0.29
CA ASN A 31 -7.40 -14.83 0.86
C ASN A 31 -8.49 -15.22 -0.14
N GLN A 32 -8.44 -16.46 -0.59
CA GLN A 32 -9.46 -16.99 -1.50
C GLN A 32 -10.62 -17.55 -0.69
N LEU A 33 -11.79 -16.97 -0.87
CA LEU A 33 -13.04 -17.39 -0.24
C LEU A 33 -13.95 -18.10 -1.25
N LYS A 34 -14.96 -18.82 -0.77
CA LYS A 34 -15.94 -19.48 -1.67
C LYS A 34 -16.64 -18.50 -2.62
N ASN A 35 -16.90 -17.27 -2.15
CA ASN A 35 -17.67 -16.25 -2.88
C ASN A 35 -16.79 -15.14 -3.49
N GLY A 36 -15.46 -15.26 -3.42
CA GLY A 36 -14.58 -14.25 -3.97
C GLY A 36 -13.19 -14.27 -3.39
N THR A 37 -12.39 -13.29 -3.77
CA THR A 37 -11.01 -13.13 -3.30
C THR A 37 -10.91 -11.87 -2.45
N PHE A 38 -10.41 -12.00 -1.23
CA PHE A 38 -10.12 -10.88 -0.35
C PHE A 38 -8.65 -10.49 -0.48
N VAL A 39 -8.41 -9.23 -0.80
CA VAL A 39 -7.06 -8.66 -0.96
C VAL A 39 -6.85 -7.59 0.10
N SER A 40 -5.73 -7.65 0.82
CA SER A 40 -5.37 -6.64 1.81
C SER A 40 -3.88 -6.31 1.79
N GLN A 41 -3.53 -5.14 2.28
CA GLN A 41 -2.14 -4.66 2.43
C GLN A 41 -1.80 -4.39 3.90
N GLY A 42 -2.43 -5.09 4.83
CA GLY A 42 -2.26 -4.84 6.26
C GLY A 42 -0.80 -4.91 6.72
N LYS A 43 -0.06 -5.92 6.29
CA LYS A 43 1.38 -6.03 6.60
C LYS A 43 2.19 -4.91 5.94
N TYR A 44 1.95 -4.63 4.67
CA TYR A 44 2.64 -3.56 3.94
C TYR A 44 2.44 -2.20 4.61
N ILE A 45 1.20 -1.88 5.00
CA ILE A 45 0.86 -0.63 5.68
C ILE A 45 1.57 -0.53 7.03
N LYS A 46 1.60 -1.61 7.82
CA LYS A 46 2.33 -1.64 9.10
C LYS A 46 3.83 -1.41 8.91
N ASP A 47 4.43 -2.09 7.95
CA ASP A 47 5.86 -1.94 7.64
C ASP A 47 6.18 -0.53 7.13
N MET A 48 5.30 0.05 6.32
CA MET A 48 5.41 1.42 5.82
C MET A 48 5.34 2.44 6.96
N LEU A 49 4.36 2.33 7.84
CA LEU A 49 4.21 3.22 8.99
C LEU A 49 5.42 3.15 9.91
N LYS A 50 5.94 1.96 10.13
CA LYS A 50 7.16 1.75 10.92
C LYS A 50 8.38 2.38 10.25
N LYS A 51 8.53 2.20 8.93
CA LYS A 51 9.63 2.78 8.15
C LYS A 51 9.68 4.30 8.26
N PHE A 52 8.53 4.97 8.30
CA PHE A 52 8.43 6.43 8.38
C PHE A 52 8.19 6.96 9.80
N GLY A 53 8.32 6.11 10.82
CA GLY A 53 8.18 6.52 12.21
C GLY A 53 6.76 6.89 12.63
N MET A 54 5.74 6.41 11.93
CA MET A 54 4.32 6.72 12.14
C MET A 54 3.54 5.59 12.83
N ASN A 55 4.22 4.56 13.30
CA ASN A 55 3.57 3.36 13.89
C ASN A 55 2.80 3.65 15.20
N GLU A 56 3.15 4.72 15.91
CA GLU A 56 2.45 5.15 17.13
C GLU A 56 1.55 6.37 16.89
N ALA A 57 1.44 6.84 15.64
CA ALA A 57 0.59 7.97 15.31
C ALA A 57 -0.90 7.59 15.44
N LYS A 58 -1.70 8.58 15.91
CA LYS A 58 -3.14 8.39 16.04
C LYS A 58 -3.81 8.32 14.65
N ALA A 59 -4.67 7.33 14.46
CA ALA A 59 -5.47 7.23 13.26
C ALA A 59 -6.47 8.38 13.13
N ILE A 60 -6.67 8.88 11.92
CA ILE A 60 -7.67 9.88 11.57
C ILE A 60 -8.70 9.26 10.61
N SER A 61 -9.96 9.66 10.76
CA SER A 61 -11.06 9.10 9.97
C SER A 61 -11.13 9.64 8.54
N THR A 62 -10.64 10.87 8.32
CA THR A 62 -10.65 11.51 6.99
C THR A 62 -9.24 11.65 6.45
N PRO A 63 -8.96 11.16 5.24
CA PRO A 63 -7.61 11.23 4.65
C PRO A 63 -7.10 12.65 4.41
N MET A 64 -7.99 13.58 4.16
CA MET A 64 -7.69 15.00 3.95
C MET A 64 -8.91 15.85 4.30
N GLY A 65 -8.71 17.03 4.85
CA GLY A 65 -9.80 17.99 5.11
C GLY A 65 -10.44 18.48 3.79
N THR A 66 -11.74 18.74 3.83
CA THR A 66 -12.50 19.17 2.63
C THR A 66 -12.10 20.56 2.13
N ASN A 67 -11.56 21.39 3.02
CA ASN A 67 -11.18 22.78 2.72
C ASN A 67 -9.65 22.97 2.72
N ASP A 68 -8.88 21.92 2.69
CA ASP A 68 -7.43 22.01 2.66
C ASP A 68 -6.96 22.53 1.31
N ASN A 69 -6.46 23.76 1.29
CA ASN A 69 -5.79 24.32 0.13
C ASN A 69 -4.30 23.96 0.18
N LEU A 70 -3.89 23.08 -0.70
CA LEU A 70 -2.49 22.73 -0.86
C LEU A 70 -1.88 23.65 -1.93
N ASP A 71 -0.88 24.44 -1.53
CA ASP A 71 -0.10 25.27 -2.43
C ASP A 71 1.41 25.06 -2.22
N SER A 72 2.20 25.70 -3.03
CA SER A 72 3.65 25.70 -2.84
C SER A 72 4.02 26.64 -1.70
N ASP A 73 4.44 26.09 -0.57
CA ASP A 73 4.90 26.86 0.58
C ASP A 73 6.31 27.43 0.33
N ALA A 74 6.35 28.62 -0.30
CA ALA A 74 7.61 29.28 -0.62
C ALA A 74 8.41 29.73 0.61
N SER A 75 7.74 29.87 1.77
CA SER A 75 8.34 30.30 3.05
C SER A 75 8.58 29.16 4.03
N GLY A 76 8.14 27.94 3.70
CA GLY A 76 8.29 26.77 4.55
C GLY A 76 9.70 26.25 4.66
N ASN A 77 9.92 25.42 5.67
CA ASN A 77 11.20 24.73 5.84
C ASN A 77 11.46 23.75 4.70
N MET A 78 12.71 23.72 4.25
CA MET A 78 13.12 22.75 3.22
C MET A 78 12.89 21.32 3.71
N MET A 79 12.07 20.59 2.99
CA MET A 79 11.82 19.17 3.23
C MET A 79 12.80 18.30 2.46
N ASP A 80 13.18 17.16 3.03
CA ASP A 80 13.93 16.13 2.31
C ASP A 80 13.09 15.58 1.15
N LYS A 81 13.41 15.99 -0.06
CA LYS A 81 12.69 15.61 -1.29
C LYS A 81 12.74 14.10 -1.52
N LYS A 82 13.84 13.44 -1.17
CA LYS A 82 13.98 12.00 -1.33
C LYS A 82 13.05 11.25 -0.38
N LEU A 83 13.00 11.69 0.87
CA LEU A 83 12.09 11.13 1.86
C LEU A 83 10.63 11.34 1.46
N TYR A 84 10.27 12.55 1.05
CA TYR A 84 8.90 12.87 0.61
C TYR A 84 8.46 12.01 -0.57
N ARG A 85 9.28 11.88 -1.61
CA ARG A 85 9.00 11.04 -2.77
C ARG A 85 8.88 9.56 -2.41
N SER A 86 9.68 9.09 -1.46
CA SER A 86 9.58 7.72 -0.95
C SER A 86 8.25 7.48 -0.24
N MET A 87 7.80 8.43 0.58
CA MET A 87 6.49 8.37 1.24
C MET A 87 5.34 8.36 0.22
N ILE A 88 5.36 9.27 -0.74
CA ILE A 88 4.34 9.35 -1.79
C ILE A 88 4.29 8.06 -2.61
N GLY A 89 5.44 7.53 -3.03
CA GLY A 89 5.51 6.26 -3.76
C GLY A 89 4.90 5.09 -2.96
N SER A 90 5.18 5.02 -1.67
CA SER A 90 4.60 4.01 -0.78
C SER A 90 3.08 4.16 -0.63
N LEU A 91 2.59 5.39 -0.51
CA LEU A 91 1.16 5.70 -0.43
C LEU A 91 0.42 5.38 -1.74
N LEU A 92 1.03 5.67 -2.89
CA LEU A 92 0.46 5.31 -4.20
C LEU A 92 0.28 3.80 -4.33
N TYR A 93 1.20 3.02 -3.80
CA TYR A 93 1.06 1.56 -3.78
C TYR A 93 -0.12 1.10 -2.90
N VAL A 94 -0.38 1.76 -1.79
CA VAL A 94 -1.52 1.48 -0.90
C VAL A 94 -2.86 1.69 -1.63
N THR A 95 -2.95 2.61 -2.58
CA THR A 95 -4.18 2.87 -3.33
C THR A 95 -4.67 1.66 -4.14
N ALA A 96 -3.82 0.67 -4.38
CA ALA A 96 -4.22 -0.59 -5.03
C ALA A 96 -5.31 -1.35 -4.27
N SER A 97 -5.28 -1.33 -2.93
CA SER A 97 -6.32 -1.94 -2.09
C SER A 97 -7.22 -0.92 -1.38
N ARG A 98 -6.86 0.36 -1.42
CA ARG A 98 -7.55 1.46 -0.74
C ARG A 98 -7.85 2.61 -1.72
N PRO A 99 -8.82 2.43 -2.63
CA PRO A 99 -9.18 3.48 -3.58
C PRO A 99 -9.78 4.73 -2.92
N ASP A 100 -10.28 4.62 -1.72
CA ASP A 100 -10.82 5.71 -0.91
C ASP A 100 -9.78 6.80 -0.58
N VAL A 101 -8.49 6.44 -0.51
CA VAL A 101 -7.40 7.40 -0.24
C VAL A 101 -6.72 7.93 -1.50
N MET A 102 -7.11 7.44 -2.68
CA MET A 102 -6.46 7.78 -3.95
C MET A 102 -6.46 9.28 -4.25
N PHE A 103 -7.57 9.95 -4.02
CA PHE A 103 -7.67 11.40 -4.25
C PHE A 103 -6.67 12.18 -3.40
N SER A 104 -6.65 11.91 -2.10
CA SER A 104 -5.74 12.59 -1.17
C SER A 104 -4.27 12.35 -1.52
N VAL A 105 -3.90 11.10 -1.80
CA VAL A 105 -2.54 10.74 -2.21
C VAL A 105 -2.15 11.45 -3.51
N SER A 106 -3.05 11.50 -4.49
CA SER A 106 -2.80 12.18 -5.76
C SER A 106 -2.62 13.69 -5.59
N MET A 107 -3.36 14.30 -4.67
CA MET A 107 -3.18 15.72 -4.36
C MET A 107 -1.81 16.01 -3.74
N TYR A 108 -1.39 15.22 -2.75
CA TYR A 108 -0.06 15.36 -2.15
C TYR A 108 1.09 15.02 -3.12
N ALA A 109 0.85 14.13 -4.08
CA ALA A 109 1.86 13.76 -5.07
C ALA A 109 2.23 14.90 -6.05
N ARG A 110 1.40 15.95 -6.14
CA ARG A 110 1.68 17.12 -7.00
C ARG A 110 2.80 18.02 -6.45
N PHE A 111 3.10 17.89 -5.20
CA PHE A 111 4.10 18.69 -4.50
C PHE A 111 5.36 17.87 -4.24
#